data_d42d9f377bacfcd42f313ede4ac39766
#
_entry.id   d42d9f377bacfcd42f313ede4ac39766
#
_cell.length_a   1.000
_cell.length_b   1.000
_cell.length_c   1.000
_cell.angle_alpha   90.00
_cell.angle_beta   90.00
_cell.angle_gamma   90.00
#
_symmetry.space_group_name_H-M   'P 1'
#
loop_
_entity.id
_entity.type
_entity.pdbx_description
1 polymer ?
#
loop_
_entity_poly.entity_id
_entity_poly.type
_entity_poly.pdbx_seq_one_letter_code
_entity_poly.pdbx_strand_id
1 'polypeptide(L)'
;LENMERNVEDKQNLRVTFNREYTVGHMYRASGKELMNSKTCNHQGIEIGKVVKVNKNKICIQLSQDLHQNDGIHFEKENLGCHVNFMYDKKQKLISFMPKNNTVLIEGPVGVHVGSIVRKTMDSELNKTIDGRIRTSNRQSKVNAIVTCSAVGKPMVMEVYKDSTSVCVSTEIDSVQAL
;
A
#
# COMPACT_ATOMS: atom_id res chain seq x y z
N LEU A 1 18.95 18.82 -3.94
CA LEU A 1 18.22 17.85 -3.08
C LEU A 1 17.66 18.65 -1.90
N GLU A 2 16.43 19.11 -2.03
CA GLU A 2 15.69 19.75 -0.96
C GLU A 2 15.63 18.78 0.23
N ASN A 3 15.90 19.32 1.42
CA ASN A 3 15.71 18.62 2.68
C ASN A 3 14.22 18.23 2.82
N MET A 4 13.86 17.07 2.33
CA MET A 4 12.56 16.50 2.65
C MET A 4 12.61 16.09 4.12
N GLU A 5 11.98 16.90 4.97
CA GLU A 5 11.68 16.49 6.34
C GLU A 5 10.96 15.14 6.26
N ARG A 6 11.53 14.13 6.91
CA ARG A 6 10.95 12.79 6.94
C ARG A 6 9.66 12.86 7.75
N ASN A 7 8.54 12.91 7.08
CA ASN A 7 7.24 12.89 7.73
C ASN A 7 7.04 11.51 8.40
N VAL A 8 6.82 11.51 9.70
CA VAL A 8 6.54 10.30 10.48
C VAL A 8 5.29 9.60 9.98
N GLU A 9 4.30 10.36 9.51
CA GLU A 9 3.06 9.87 8.93
C GLU A 9 3.32 9.09 7.64
N ASP A 10 4.16 9.59 6.74
CA ASP A 10 4.51 8.89 5.50
C ASP A 10 5.16 7.53 5.78
N LYS A 11 5.99 7.44 6.82
CA LYS A 11 6.60 6.17 7.23
C LYS A 11 5.57 5.18 7.77
N GLN A 12 4.56 5.64 8.50
CA GLN A 12 3.46 4.79 8.96
C GLN A 12 2.59 4.34 7.78
N ASN A 13 2.26 5.23 6.86
CA ASN A 13 1.50 4.93 5.66
C ASN A 13 2.18 3.86 4.79
N LEU A 14 3.50 3.96 4.60
CA LEU A 14 4.29 2.92 3.92
C LEU A 14 4.22 1.57 4.64
N ARG A 15 4.26 1.55 5.99
CA ARG A 15 4.16 0.32 6.77
C ARG A 15 2.79 -0.34 6.68
N VAL A 16 1.72 0.45 6.57
CA VAL A 16 0.36 -0.09 6.37
C VAL A 16 0.19 -0.64 4.97
N THR A 17 0.77 0.01 3.97
CA THR A 17 0.66 -0.42 2.58
C THR A 17 1.38 -1.74 2.34
N PHE A 18 2.63 -1.86 2.77
CA PHE A 18 3.39 -3.11 2.73
C PHE A 18 4.59 -3.07 3.70
N ASN A 19 4.64 -4.03 4.63
CA ASN A 19 5.70 -4.10 5.62
C ASN A 19 6.08 -5.56 5.92
N ARG A 20 7.35 -5.89 5.66
CA ARG A 20 8.02 -7.13 6.12
C ARG A 20 9.09 -6.86 7.18
N GLU A 21 8.98 -5.75 7.88
CA GLU A 21 9.99 -5.05 8.66
C GLU A 21 11.04 -4.33 7.80
N TYR A 22 11.52 -3.21 8.33
CA TYR A 22 12.56 -2.43 7.67
C TYR A 22 13.92 -2.87 8.17
N THR A 23 14.84 -3.04 7.24
CA THR A 23 16.25 -3.30 7.53
C THR A 23 17.10 -2.14 7.03
N VAL A 24 18.32 -2.06 7.50
CA VAL A 24 19.31 -1.10 6.99
C VAL A 24 19.85 -1.49 5.61
N GLY A 25 19.38 -2.61 5.06
CA GLY A 25 19.90 -3.16 3.80
C GLY A 25 21.38 -3.47 3.93
N HIS A 26 22.11 -3.29 2.84
CA HIS A 26 23.58 -3.51 2.82
C HIS A 26 24.39 -2.30 3.31
N MET A 27 23.75 -1.23 3.81
CA MET A 27 24.45 0.03 4.14
C MET A 27 25.53 -0.12 5.21
N TYR A 28 25.38 -1.03 6.17
CA TYR A 28 26.34 -1.27 7.24
C TYR A 28 26.98 -2.66 7.18
N ARG A 29 27.15 -3.20 5.97
CA ARG A 29 27.68 -4.55 5.73
C ARG A 29 26.83 -5.66 6.37
N ALA A 30 25.56 -5.37 6.65
CA ALA A 30 24.61 -6.39 7.11
C ALA A 30 24.46 -7.49 6.04
N SER A 31 24.39 -8.74 6.45
CA SER A 31 24.28 -9.88 5.54
C SER A 31 23.42 -11.00 6.12
N GLY A 32 22.92 -11.87 5.27
CA GLY A 32 22.20 -13.06 5.66
C GLY A 32 20.98 -12.77 6.53
N LYS A 33 20.92 -13.32 7.73
CA LYS A 33 19.78 -13.23 8.66
C LYS A 33 19.44 -11.82 9.12
N GLU A 34 20.39 -10.89 9.08
CA GLU A 34 20.17 -9.49 9.47
C GLU A 34 19.37 -8.70 8.43
N LEU A 35 19.36 -9.18 7.18
CA LEU A 35 18.61 -8.56 6.08
C LEU A 35 17.22 -9.13 5.91
N MET A 36 16.95 -10.28 6.51
CA MET A 36 15.70 -11.01 6.32
C MET A 36 14.94 -11.14 7.62
N ASN A 37 13.63 -10.87 7.57
CA ASN A 37 12.76 -11.24 8.65
C ASN A 37 12.55 -12.76 8.67
N SER A 38 13.16 -13.44 9.64
CA SER A 38 13.06 -14.89 9.78
C SER A 38 11.76 -15.35 10.46
N LYS A 39 10.97 -14.43 11.04
CA LYS A 39 9.76 -14.78 11.80
C LYS A 39 8.53 -14.91 10.91
N THR A 40 8.37 -14.00 9.96
CA THR A 40 7.21 -13.98 9.06
C THR A 40 7.61 -13.51 7.67
N CYS A 41 7.12 -14.21 6.65
CA CYS A 41 7.31 -13.84 5.25
C CYS A 41 6.18 -12.94 4.71
N ASN A 42 5.10 -12.80 5.48
CA ASN A 42 3.90 -12.07 5.08
C ASN A 42 3.93 -10.59 5.47
N HIS A 43 3.01 -9.82 4.89
CA HIS A 43 2.76 -8.44 5.31
C HIS A 43 2.35 -8.37 6.77
N GLN A 44 3.08 -7.60 7.58
CA GLN A 44 2.84 -7.49 9.01
C GLN A 44 1.94 -6.32 9.41
N GLY A 45 1.79 -5.33 8.54
CA GLY A 45 1.04 -4.12 8.87
C GLY A 45 1.62 -3.34 10.05
N ILE A 46 0.77 -2.61 10.75
CA ILE A 46 1.09 -1.87 11.97
C ILE A 46 0.22 -2.34 13.13
N GLU A 47 0.76 -2.34 14.33
CA GLU A 47 -0.01 -2.62 15.54
C GLU A 47 -1.00 -1.49 15.80
N ILE A 48 -2.29 -1.85 16.00
CA ILE A 48 -3.37 -0.90 16.24
C ILE A 48 -4.10 -1.15 17.55
N GLY A 49 -3.77 -2.21 18.25
CA GLY A 49 -4.42 -2.49 19.55
C GLY A 49 -4.32 -3.94 19.99
N LYS A 50 -5.11 -4.25 21.01
CA LYS A 50 -5.13 -5.56 21.65
C LYS A 50 -6.55 -6.02 21.94
N VAL A 51 -6.81 -7.30 21.79
CA VAL A 51 -8.10 -7.91 22.12
C VAL A 51 -8.29 -7.95 23.64
N VAL A 52 -9.36 -7.34 24.11
CA VAL A 52 -9.67 -7.28 25.56
C VAL A 52 -10.82 -8.21 25.96
N LYS A 53 -11.74 -8.52 25.05
CA LYS A 53 -12.85 -9.43 25.30
C LYS A 53 -13.29 -10.10 24.00
N VAL A 54 -13.71 -11.35 24.10
CA VAL A 54 -14.25 -12.13 22.98
C VAL A 54 -15.54 -12.80 23.41
N ASN A 55 -16.57 -12.73 22.57
CA ASN A 55 -17.82 -13.45 22.73
C ASN A 55 -18.27 -13.97 21.36
N LYS A 56 -17.99 -15.26 21.12
CA LYS A 56 -18.19 -15.93 19.82
C LYS A 56 -17.45 -15.17 18.70
N ASN A 57 -18.17 -14.55 17.75
CA ASN A 57 -17.64 -13.74 16.65
C ASN A 57 -17.54 -12.23 17.00
N LYS A 58 -17.94 -11.81 18.18
CA LYS A 58 -17.84 -10.42 18.64
C LYS A 58 -16.55 -10.21 19.41
N ILE A 59 -15.67 -9.40 18.86
CA ILE A 59 -14.32 -9.16 19.37
C ILE A 59 -14.23 -7.70 19.82
N CYS A 60 -13.86 -7.50 21.08
CA CYS A 60 -13.67 -6.18 21.67
C CYS A 60 -12.18 -5.86 21.66
N ILE A 61 -11.80 -4.76 21.03
CA ILE A 61 -10.40 -4.34 20.84
C ILE A 61 -10.19 -3.00 21.52
N GLN A 62 -9.15 -2.91 22.35
CA GLN A 62 -8.64 -1.64 22.86
C GLN A 62 -7.67 -1.10 21.82
N LEU A 63 -8.01 0.04 21.21
CA LEU A 63 -7.25 0.65 20.13
C LEU A 63 -6.12 1.54 20.66
N SER A 64 -4.97 1.49 19.99
CA SER A 64 -3.85 2.43 20.09
C SER A 64 -3.71 3.33 18.85
N GLN A 65 -4.39 2.98 17.77
CA GLN A 65 -4.47 3.74 16.51
C GLN A 65 -5.93 3.78 16.03
N ASP A 66 -6.20 4.68 15.09
CA ASP A 66 -7.53 4.85 14.50
C ASP A 66 -7.94 3.64 13.66
N LEU A 67 -9.23 3.28 13.68
CA LEU A 67 -9.78 2.18 12.91
C LEU A 67 -11.02 2.64 12.13
N HIS A 68 -11.03 2.32 10.83
CA HIS A 68 -12.13 2.61 9.92
C HIS A 68 -12.84 1.34 9.48
N GLN A 69 -14.08 1.49 9.10
CA GLN A 69 -14.82 0.44 8.41
C GLN A 69 -14.12 0.10 7.09
N ASN A 70 -14.11 -1.17 6.73
CA ASN A 70 -13.40 -1.77 5.60
C ASN A 70 -11.87 -1.80 5.74
N ASP A 71 -11.29 -1.43 6.89
CA ASP A 71 -9.88 -1.72 7.15
C ASP A 71 -9.65 -3.23 7.19
N GLY A 72 -8.49 -3.66 6.72
CA GLY A 72 -8.02 -5.04 6.88
C GLY A 72 -7.23 -5.17 8.18
N ILE A 73 -7.58 -6.16 9.00
CA ILE A 73 -6.89 -6.43 10.25
C ILE A 73 -6.44 -7.88 10.36
N HIS A 74 -5.41 -8.10 11.16
CA HIS A 74 -4.82 -9.41 11.42
C HIS A 74 -4.58 -9.60 12.91
N PHE A 75 -4.97 -10.77 13.43
CA PHE A 75 -4.74 -11.20 14.81
C PHE A 75 -3.46 -12.03 14.84
N GLU A 76 -2.41 -11.47 15.45
CA GLU A 76 -1.04 -12.01 15.35
C GLU A 76 -0.92 -13.43 15.93
N LYS A 77 -1.50 -13.64 17.13
CA LYS A 77 -1.38 -14.91 17.85
C LYS A 77 -2.02 -16.09 17.11
N GLU A 78 -3.17 -15.84 16.52
CA GLU A 78 -3.96 -16.88 15.86
C GLU A 78 -3.66 -16.97 14.35
N ASN A 79 -2.93 -16.01 13.81
CA ASN A 79 -2.67 -15.86 12.38
C ASN A 79 -3.97 -15.79 11.55
N LEU A 80 -4.97 -15.08 12.06
CA LEU A 80 -6.27 -14.90 11.42
C LEU A 80 -6.43 -13.47 10.93
N GLY A 81 -6.92 -13.29 9.71
CA GLY A 81 -7.21 -11.97 9.13
C GLY A 81 -8.68 -11.80 8.80
N CYS A 82 -9.17 -10.57 8.84
CA CYS A 82 -10.50 -10.22 8.35
C CYS A 82 -10.59 -8.75 7.94
N HIS A 83 -11.63 -8.41 7.17
CA HIS A 83 -12.06 -7.03 6.95
C HIS A 83 -13.05 -6.60 8.04
N VAL A 84 -12.92 -5.37 8.47
CA VAL A 84 -13.82 -4.76 9.47
C VAL A 84 -15.11 -4.30 8.81
N ASN A 85 -16.05 -5.20 8.63
CA ASN A 85 -17.33 -4.89 7.98
C ASN A 85 -18.27 -4.13 8.90
N PHE A 86 -18.34 -4.52 10.17
CA PHE A 86 -19.22 -3.92 11.16
C PHE A 86 -18.43 -3.56 12.41
N MET A 87 -18.60 -2.32 12.86
CA MET A 87 -18.04 -1.80 14.10
C MET A 87 -19.13 -1.21 14.96
N TYR A 88 -18.99 -1.40 16.27
CA TYR A 88 -19.94 -0.88 17.25
C TYR A 88 -19.22 -0.15 18.37
N ASP A 89 -19.82 0.91 18.84
CA ASP A 89 -19.37 1.62 20.05
C ASP A 89 -19.75 0.86 21.34
N LYS A 90 -19.39 1.41 22.50
CA LYS A 90 -19.73 0.84 23.83
C LYS A 90 -21.24 0.75 24.05
N LYS A 91 -22.05 1.53 23.34
CA LYS A 91 -23.52 1.53 23.40
C LYS A 91 -24.14 0.59 22.36
N GLN A 92 -23.33 -0.23 21.68
CA GLN A 92 -23.73 -1.13 20.60
C GLN A 92 -24.35 -0.40 19.38
N LYS A 93 -24.04 0.88 19.19
CA LYS A 93 -24.42 1.63 18.00
C LYS A 93 -23.44 1.34 16.87
N LEU A 94 -23.92 1.08 15.68
CA LEU A 94 -23.11 0.91 14.48
C LEU A 94 -22.38 2.22 14.14
N ILE A 95 -21.08 2.12 13.87
CA ILE A 95 -20.19 3.22 13.55
C ILE A 95 -19.29 2.85 12.39
N SER A 96 -18.80 3.84 11.65
CA SER A 96 -17.84 3.66 10.55
C SER A 96 -16.40 4.03 10.91
N PHE A 97 -16.20 4.66 12.08
CA PHE A 97 -14.90 5.13 12.55
C PHE A 97 -14.81 5.06 14.07
N MET A 98 -13.65 4.64 14.58
CA MET A 98 -13.30 4.70 15.99
C MET A 98 -11.90 5.29 16.18
N PRO A 99 -11.76 6.40 16.91
CA PRO A 99 -10.46 7.00 17.18
C PRO A 99 -9.63 6.17 18.15
N LYS A 100 -8.32 6.35 18.11
CA LYS A 100 -7.35 5.74 19.04
C LYS A 100 -7.72 5.98 20.50
N ASN A 101 -7.17 5.14 21.37
CA ASN A 101 -7.40 5.15 22.84
C ASN A 101 -8.85 4.83 23.24
N ASN A 102 -9.67 4.33 22.34
CA ASN A 102 -11.02 3.86 22.59
C ASN A 102 -11.12 2.34 22.43
N THR A 103 -12.24 1.80 22.91
CA THR A 103 -12.59 0.40 22.77
C THR A 103 -13.67 0.26 21.71
N VAL A 104 -13.45 -0.62 20.74
CA VAL A 104 -14.39 -0.93 19.67
C VAL A 104 -14.82 -2.38 19.74
N LEU A 105 -16.07 -2.67 19.41
CA LEU A 105 -16.59 -4.00 19.21
C LEU A 105 -16.71 -4.25 17.70
N ILE A 106 -16.11 -5.33 17.22
CA ILE A 106 -16.21 -5.73 15.80
C ILE A 106 -16.77 -7.14 15.68
N GLU A 107 -17.27 -7.47 14.50
CA GLU A 107 -17.54 -8.84 14.09
C GLU A 107 -16.33 -9.39 13.35
N GLY A 108 -15.79 -10.52 13.82
CA GLY A 108 -14.56 -11.09 13.30
C GLY A 108 -14.56 -12.62 13.30
N PRO A 109 -13.43 -13.24 12.95
CA PRO A 109 -13.31 -14.69 12.89
C PRO A 109 -13.45 -15.35 14.26
N VAL A 110 -13.98 -16.56 14.25
CA VAL A 110 -14.02 -17.42 15.43
C VAL A 110 -12.60 -17.96 15.71
N GLY A 111 -12.25 -18.09 16.98
CA GLY A 111 -10.94 -18.63 17.37
C GLY A 111 -9.94 -17.57 17.84
N VAL A 112 -10.30 -16.30 17.80
CA VAL A 112 -9.49 -15.22 18.38
C VAL A 112 -9.56 -15.25 19.89
N HIS A 113 -8.43 -15.00 20.57
CA HIS A 113 -8.32 -15.04 22.03
C HIS A 113 -8.01 -13.66 22.61
N VAL A 114 -8.43 -13.49 23.86
CA VAL A 114 -8.08 -12.30 24.67
C VAL A 114 -6.56 -12.19 24.77
N GLY A 115 -6.05 -10.99 24.60
CA GLY A 115 -4.62 -10.70 24.65
C GLY A 115 -3.92 -10.78 23.29
N SER A 116 -4.61 -11.21 22.20
CA SER A 116 -4.04 -11.17 20.86
C SER A 116 -3.77 -9.73 20.41
N ILE A 117 -2.61 -9.50 19.83
CA ILE A 117 -2.24 -8.23 19.20
C ILE A 117 -2.99 -8.12 17.87
N VAL A 118 -3.56 -6.94 17.63
CA VAL A 118 -4.28 -6.63 16.39
C VAL A 118 -3.43 -5.71 15.55
N ARG A 119 -3.20 -6.10 14.30
CA ARG A 119 -2.44 -5.33 13.31
C ARG A 119 -3.34 -4.89 12.17
N LYS A 120 -3.20 -3.64 11.71
CA LYS A 120 -3.83 -3.14 10.50
C LYS A 120 -2.94 -3.50 9.31
N THR A 121 -3.46 -4.27 8.38
CA THR A 121 -2.78 -4.71 7.15
C THR A 121 -3.31 -4.00 5.90
N MET A 122 -4.43 -3.31 6.01
CA MET A 122 -4.98 -2.48 4.96
C MET A 122 -5.71 -1.29 5.57
N ASP A 123 -5.43 -0.10 5.08
CA ASP A 123 -6.13 1.14 5.47
C ASP A 123 -7.02 1.60 4.32
N SER A 124 -8.33 1.57 4.55
CA SER A 124 -9.33 1.86 3.52
C SER A 124 -9.31 3.33 3.09
N GLU A 125 -9.06 4.27 4.01
CA GLU A 125 -9.01 5.70 3.70
C GLU A 125 -7.70 6.07 3.00
N LEU A 126 -6.58 5.49 3.43
CA LEU A 126 -5.30 5.67 2.75
C LEU A 126 -5.37 5.18 1.31
N ASN A 127 -5.96 4.00 1.07
CA ASN A 127 -6.11 3.45 -0.27
C ASN A 127 -6.97 4.35 -1.16
N LYS A 128 -8.11 4.87 -0.68
CA LYS A 128 -8.93 5.85 -1.41
C LYS A 128 -8.13 7.11 -1.77
N THR A 129 -7.32 7.60 -0.84
CA THR A 129 -6.47 8.78 -1.06
C THR A 129 -5.41 8.51 -2.13
N ILE A 130 -4.75 7.36 -2.07
CA ILE A 130 -3.74 6.94 -3.05
C ILE A 130 -4.38 6.77 -4.44
N ASP A 131 -5.50 6.07 -4.53
CA ASP A 131 -6.22 5.87 -5.79
C ASP A 131 -6.67 7.20 -6.41
N GLY A 132 -7.15 8.11 -5.57
CA GLY A 132 -7.48 9.47 -6.01
C GLY A 132 -6.27 10.20 -6.59
N ARG A 133 -5.12 10.14 -5.91
CA ARG A 133 -3.87 10.77 -6.38
C ARG A 133 -3.36 10.12 -7.67
N ILE A 134 -3.44 8.81 -7.80
CA ILE A 134 -3.02 8.10 -9.03
C ILE A 134 -3.87 8.57 -10.22
N ARG A 135 -5.21 8.63 -10.06
CA ARG A 135 -6.13 9.06 -11.12
C ARG A 135 -5.94 10.51 -11.54
N THR A 136 -5.60 11.39 -10.59
CA THR A 136 -5.41 12.82 -10.85
C THR A 136 -3.94 13.20 -11.15
N SER A 137 -3.00 12.27 -10.99
CA SER A 137 -1.58 12.52 -11.21
C SER A 137 -1.27 12.64 -12.69
N ASN A 138 -0.94 13.86 -13.11
CA ASN A 138 -0.53 14.20 -14.48
C ASN A 138 1.00 14.32 -14.59
N ARG A 139 1.74 13.30 -14.11
CA ARG A 139 3.21 13.26 -14.26
C ARG A 139 3.57 12.91 -15.72
N GLN A 140 3.34 13.84 -16.59
CA GLN A 140 3.73 13.73 -17.99
C GLN A 140 4.88 14.70 -18.28
N SER A 141 5.90 14.22 -18.96
CA SER A 141 6.93 15.08 -19.53
C SER A 141 6.56 15.37 -20.97
N LYS A 142 6.45 16.64 -21.34
CA LYS A 142 6.32 17.02 -22.74
C LYS A 142 7.63 16.71 -23.46
N VAL A 143 7.52 15.98 -24.56
CA VAL A 143 8.63 15.66 -25.46
C VAL A 143 8.26 16.09 -26.86
N ASN A 144 9.26 16.34 -27.69
CA ASN A 144 9.06 16.54 -29.13
C ASN A 144 9.34 15.21 -29.82
N ALA A 145 8.55 14.90 -30.83
CA ALA A 145 8.75 13.71 -31.64
C ALA A 145 8.68 14.06 -33.12
N ILE A 146 9.63 13.54 -33.91
CA ILE A 146 9.64 13.61 -35.37
C ILE A 146 9.44 12.19 -35.87
N VAL A 147 8.43 12.00 -36.70
CA VAL A 147 8.18 10.72 -37.38
C VAL A 147 8.50 10.91 -38.84
N THR A 148 9.40 10.10 -39.36
CA THR A 148 9.84 10.15 -40.76
C THR A 148 9.46 8.85 -41.45
N CYS A 149 8.71 8.97 -42.53
CA CYS A 149 8.45 7.90 -43.50
C CYS A 149 9.08 8.32 -44.83
N SER A 150 10.28 7.85 -45.13
CA SER A 150 11.08 8.35 -46.23
C SER A 150 10.62 7.87 -47.62
N ALA A 151 10.12 6.65 -47.71
CA ALA A 151 9.58 6.06 -48.95
C ALA A 151 8.82 4.76 -48.61
N VAL A 152 7.98 4.31 -49.59
CA VAL A 152 7.38 2.97 -49.55
C VAL A 152 8.50 1.91 -49.57
N GLY A 153 8.39 0.88 -48.74
CA GLY A 153 9.41 -0.17 -48.62
C GLY A 153 10.59 0.24 -47.71
N LYS A 154 10.45 1.31 -46.94
CA LYS A 154 11.41 1.71 -45.90
C LYS A 154 10.77 1.71 -44.54
N PRO A 155 11.52 1.40 -43.46
CA PRO A 155 11.00 1.47 -42.10
C PRO A 155 10.62 2.92 -41.76
N MET A 156 9.59 3.05 -40.93
CA MET A 156 9.24 4.33 -40.32
C MET A 156 10.19 4.55 -39.11
N VAL A 157 10.72 5.76 -39.01
CA VAL A 157 11.64 6.15 -37.95
C VAL A 157 10.97 7.21 -37.11
N MET A 158 10.99 7.03 -35.77
CA MET A 158 10.56 8.02 -34.82
C MET A 158 11.74 8.46 -33.94
N GLU A 159 12.03 9.74 -33.96
CA GLU A 159 12.99 10.37 -33.07
C GLU A 159 12.25 11.20 -32.06
N VAL A 160 12.47 10.88 -30.78
CA VAL A 160 11.89 11.58 -29.63
C VAL A 160 13.00 12.31 -28.90
N TYR A 161 12.83 13.61 -28.66
CA TYR A 161 13.86 14.41 -27.99
C TYR A 161 13.27 15.34 -26.93
N LYS A 162 14.05 15.53 -25.88
CA LYS A 162 13.81 16.49 -24.83
C LYS A 162 15.14 17.03 -24.32
N ASP A 163 15.28 18.36 -24.32
CA ASP A 163 16.52 19.05 -23.97
C ASP A 163 17.71 18.52 -24.77
N SER A 164 18.74 17.98 -24.14
CA SER A 164 19.92 17.40 -24.77
C SER A 164 19.85 15.89 -25.01
N THR A 165 18.72 15.26 -24.71
CA THR A 165 18.55 13.80 -24.84
C THR A 165 17.65 13.46 -26.00
N SER A 166 18.08 12.53 -26.88
CA SER A 166 17.23 11.96 -27.94
C SER A 166 17.27 10.45 -27.94
N VAL A 167 16.16 9.86 -28.39
CA VAL A 167 16.02 8.41 -28.60
C VAL A 167 15.41 8.21 -29.97
N CYS A 168 16.01 7.36 -30.78
CA CYS A 168 15.54 7.00 -32.12
C CYS A 168 15.08 5.54 -32.14
N VAL A 169 13.90 5.29 -32.69
CA VAL A 169 13.31 3.96 -32.83
C VAL A 169 12.84 3.80 -34.30
N SER A 170 13.08 2.65 -34.91
CA SER A 170 12.56 2.27 -36.22
C SER A 170 11.57 1.12 -36.13
N THR A 171 10.61 1.06 -37.03
CA THR A 171 9.72 -0.09 -37.16
C THR A 171 10.47 -1.30 -37.72
N GLU A 172 10.09 -2.51 -37.29
CA GLU A 172 10.59 -3.75 -37.92
C GLU A 172 9.92 -4.07 -39.27
N ILE A 173 8.78 -3.44 -39.53
CA ILE A 173 7.97 -3.62 -40.74
C ILE A 173 8.12 -2.40 -41.64
N ASP A 174 8.38 -2.62 -42.91
CA ASP A 174 8.47 -1.56 -43.90
C ASP A 174 7.10 -0.93 -44.18
N SER A 175 7.13 0.36 -44.54
CA SER A 175 5.92 1.08 -44.92
C SER A 175 5.37 0.56 -46.25
N VAL A 176 4.03 0.41 -46.29
CA VAL A 176 3.32 0.02 -47.53
C VAL A 176 2.51 1.21 -48.05
N GLN A 177 2.26 1.22 -49.37
CA GLN A 177 1.40 2.23 -49.97
C GLN A 177 -0.03 2.08 -49.47
N ALA A 178 -0.66 3.18 -49.07
CA ALA A 178 -2.08 3.18 -48.72
C ALA A 178 -2.91 2.87 -49.98
N LEU A 179 -3.89 1.98 -49.86
CA LEU A 179 -4.85 1.65 -50.90
C LEU A 179 -5.87 2.78 -51.08
#